data_9d20579a7d613b1dfd412b20e7f51907
#
_entry.id   9d20579a7d613b1dfd412b20e7f51907
#
_cell.length_a   1.000
_cell.length_b   1.000
_cell.length_c   1.000
_cell.angle_alpha   90.00
_cell.angle_beta   90.00
_cell.angle_gamma   90.00
#
_symmetry.space_group_name_H-M   'P 1'
#
loop_
_entity.id
_entity.type
_entity.pdbx_description
1 polymer ?
#
loop_
_entity_poly.entity_id
_entity_poly.type
_entity_poly.pdbx_seq_one_letter_code
_entity_poly.pdbx_strand_id
1 'polypeptide(L)'
;METIILKIILCSGIVLGLYYLFLAKEKTLTFNRFYLLLGLIFSYSIPFVTIETKEIVKNKPVLLIEQEIPQQILQNSTTMQAETFDYTQLLQIIYFVISGILIAKMLYSILKIKTLKGRKIIYQNRNVILLKKEITPFSFLNTIYLSEKYFKDQKIDERIFLHEEIHVKQKHSFDVLLIEVVKAFSWFNPFIYFYKNVMITNHEFLADEEVIIKMKTLKTIRN
;
A
#
# COMPACT_ATOMS: atom_id res chain seq x y z
N MET A 1 15.82 -1.94 15.63
CA MET A 1 14.60 -1.47 14.92
C MET A 1 14.91 -0.41 13.85
N GLU A 2 15.76 0.56 14.14
CA GLU A 2 16.10 1.64 13.19
C GLU A 2 16.66 1.14 11.86
N THR A 3 17.51 0.13 11.88
CA THR A 3 18.09 -0.47 10.65
C THR A 3 17.04 -1.11 9.75
N ILE A 4 15.99 -1.73 10.33
CA ILE A 4 14.89 -2.34 9.55
C ILE A 4 14.06 -1.26 8.89
N ILE A 5 13.72 -0.20 9.61
CA ILE A 5 12.95 0.95 9.10
C ILE A 5 13.70 1.59 7.92
N LEU A 6 15.00 1.84 8.10
CA LEU A 6 15.83 2.42 7.04
C LEU A 6 15.90 1.52 5.80
N LYS A 7 16.07 0.20 6.00
CA LYS A 7 16.06 -0.77 4.90
C LYS A 7 14.73 -0.78 4.14
N ILE A 8 13.58 -0.74 4.84
CA ILE A 8 12.25 -0.67 4.20
C ILE A 8 12.14 0.60 3.35
N ILE A 9 12.54 1.76 3.89
CA ILE A 9 12.48 3.03 3.17
C ILE A 9 13.37 2.98 1.93
N LEU A 10 14.62 2.52 2.05
CA LEU A 10 15.55 2.42 0.93
C LEU A 10 15.05 1.43 -0.14
N CYS A 11 14.63 0.22 0.26
CA CYS A 11 14.12 -0.78 -0.68
C CYS A 11 12.89 -0.28 -1.43
N SER A 12 11.93 0.32 -0.71
CA SER A 12 10.73 0.87 -1.35
C SER A 12 11.05 2.03 -2.30
N GLY A 13 12.02 2.88 -1.93
CA GLY A 13 12.52 3.96 -2.78
C GLY A 13 13.20 3.45 -4.05
N ILE A 14 14.05 2.41 -3.93
CA ILE A 14 14.73 1.79 -5.08
C ILE A 14 13.72 1.17 -6.04
N VAL A 15 12.78 0.36 -5.54
CA VAL A 15 11.77 -0.29 -6.38
C VAL A 15 10.90 0.74 -7.10
N LEU A 16 10.48 1.79 -6.40
CA LEU A 16 9.73 2.88 -7.02
C LEU A 16 10.58 3.68 -8.03
N GLY A 17 11.85 3.90 -7.71
CA GLY A 17 12.81 4.55 -8.63
C GLY A 17 12.99 3.77 -9.93
N LEU A 18 13.14 2.44 -9.85
CA LEU A 18 13.21 1.56 -11.02
C LEU A 18 11.92 1.60 -11.84
N TYR A 19 10.76 1.69 -11.19
CA TYR A 19 9.50 1.90 -11.90
C TYR A 19 9.53 3.18 -12.74
N TYR A 20 9.92 4.30 -12.17
CA TYR A 20 9.96 5.57 -12.90
C TYR A 20 11.01 5.61 -14.01
N LEU A 21 12.14 4.93 -13.82
CA LEU A 21 13.22 4.89 -14.82
C LEU A 21 12.86 4.01 -16.02
N PHE A 22 12.24 2.86 -15.81
CA PHE A 22 12.08 1.86 -16.86
C PHE A 22 10.63 1.61 -17.28
N LEU A 23 9.67 1.70 -16.36
CA LEU A 23 8.31 1.21 -16.59
C LEU A 23 7.27 2.32 -16.79
N ALA A 24 7.48 3.49 -16.21
CA ALA A 24 6.46 4.54 -16.18
C ALA A 24 6.08 5.06 -17.59
N LYS A 25 6.98 4.92 -18.57
CA LYS A 25 6.76 5.34 -19.96
C LYS A 25 6.30 4.21 -20.87
N GLU A 26 6.37 2.97 -20.40
CA GLU A 26 6.01 1.80 -21.18
C GLU A 26 4.50 1.54 -21.16
N LYS A 27 3.96 1.04 -22.27
CA LYS A 27 2.53 0.70 -22.41
C LYS A 27 2.19 -0.68 -21.84
N THR A 28 3.02 -1.22 -20.97
CA THR A 28 2.84 -2.53 -20.35
C THR A 28 2.07 -2.42 -19.03
N LEU A 29 0.87 -1.82 -19.06
CA LEU A 29 0.12 -1.42 -17.86
C LEU A 29 -0.19 -2.60 -16.92
N THR A 30 -0.51 -3.78 -17.46
CA THR A 30 -0.75 -4.98 -16.66
C THR A 30 0.53 -5.43 -15.95
N PHE A 31 1.67 -5.45 -16.64
CA PHE A 31 2.96 -5.76 -16.03
C PHE A 31 3.32 -4.73 -14.95
N ASN A 32 3.12 -3.44 -15.22
CA ASN A 32 3.36 -2.35 -14.28
C ASN A 32 2.59 -2.55 -12.97
N ARG A 33 1.32 -2.97 -13.05
CA ARG A 33 0.50 -3.31 -11.89
C ARG A 33 1.12 -4.40 -11.03
N PHE A 34 1.50 -5.53 -11.65
CA PHE A 34 2.11 -6.64 -10.92
C PHE A 34 3.49 -6.29 -10.37
N TYR A 35 4.28 -5.54 -11.12
CA TYR A 35 5.57 -5.01 -10.66
C TYR A 35 5.41 -4.18 -9.38
N LEU A 36 4.45 -3.25 -9.37
CA LEU A 36 4.19 -2.42 -8.20
C LEU A 36 3.71 -3.25 -7.00
N LEU A 37 2.80 -4.20 -7.18
CA LEU A 37 2.31 -5.06 -6.11
C LEU A 37 3.42 -5.95 -5.52
N LEU A 38 4.14 -6.67 -6.40
CA LEU A 38 5.22 -7.55 -5.99
C LEU A 38 6.39 -6.75 -5.41
N GLY A 39 6.73 -5.62 -6.01
CA GLY A 39 7.77 -4.72 -5.52
C GLY A 39 7.45 -4.16 -4.13
N LEU A 40 6.19 -3.87 -3.85
CA LEU A 40 5.75 -3.47 -2.51
C LEU A 40 5.98 -4.61 -1.51
N ILE A 41 5.48 -5.82 -1.79
CA ILE A 41 5.65 -6.99 -0.92
C ILE A 41 7.14 -7.28 -0.70
N PHE A 42 7.93 -7.25 -1.75
CA PHE A 42 9.37 -7.48 -1.71
C PHE A 42 10.10 -6.46 -0.83
N SER A 43 9.79 -5.17 -0.98
CA SER A 43 10.39 -4.09 -0.19
C SER A 43 10.19 -4.26 1.32
N TYR A 44 9.06 -4.85 1.71
CA TYR A 44 8.74 -5.10 3.12
C TYR A 44 9.22 -6.46 3.62
N SER A 45 9.51 -7.41 2.73
CA SER A 45 9.99 -8.76 3.09
C SER A 45 11.51 -8.84 3.23
N ILE A 46 12.26 -8.18 2.34
CA ILE A 46 13.74 -8.21 2.32
C ILE A 46 14.41 -7.83 3.64
N PRO A 47 13.99 -6.79 4.37
CA PRO A 47 14.65 -6.39 5.61
C PRO A 47 14.68 -7.45 6.71
N PHE A 48 13.79 -8.45 6.62
CA PHE A 48 13.72 -9.56 7.56
C PHE A 48 14.64 -10.73 7.17
N VAL A 49 15.21 -10.69 5.96
CA VAL A 49 16.21 -11.69 5.54
C VAL A 49 17.55 -11.30 6.14
N THR A 50 18.02 -12.06 7.13
CA THR A 50 19.35 -11.92 7.72
C THR A 50 20.30 -12.92 7.07
N ILE A 51 21.36 -12.42 6.46
CA ILE A 51 22.45 -13.25 5.96
C ILE A 51 23.54 -13.25 7.03
N GLU A 52 23.71 -14.37 7.73
CA GLU A 52 24.82 -14.54 8.67
C GLU A 52 26.13 -14.64 7.86
N THR A 53 26.86 -13.56 7.81
CA THR A 53 28.26 -13.62 7.32
C THR A 53 29.12 -14.09 8.47
N LYS A 54 29.67 -15.29 8.37
CA LYS A 54 30.70 -15.73 9.32
C LYS A 54 31.86 -14.76 9.24
N GLU A 55 32.01 -13.94 10.27
CA GLU A 55 33.24 -13.17 10.43
C GLU A 55 34.38 -14.18 10.58
N ILE A 56 35.35 -14.13 9.66
CA ILE A 56 36.63 -14.81 9.83
C ILE A 56 37.30 -14.09 10.98
N VAL A 57 37.16 -14.66 12.18
CA VAL A 57 37.91 -14.20 13.35
C VAL A 57 39.38 -14.32 13.01
N LYS A 58 40.00 -13.22 12.60
CA LYS A 58 41.43 -13.12 12.57
C LYS A 58 41.90 -13.21 14.02
N ASN A 59 42.31 -14.41 14.43
CA ASN A 59 42.96 -14.63 15.71
C ASN A 59 44.15 -13.67 15.83
N LYS A 60 43.91 -12.52 16.47
CA LYS A 60 45.04 -11.75 17.01
C LYS A 60 45.61 -12.59 18.14
N PRO A 61 46.91 -12.85 18.17
CA PRO A 61 47.51 -13.52 19.31
C PRO A 61 47.27 -12.69 20.57
N VAL A 62 46.43 -13.20 21.46
CA VAL A 62 46.23 -12.60 22.78
C VAL A 62 47.51 -12.91 23.56
N LEU A 63 48.37 -11.91 23.68
CA LEU A 63 49.42 -11.93 24.69
C LEU A 63 48.74 -11.91 26.05
N LEU A 64 48.66 -13.07 26.68
CA LEU A 64 48.22 -13.20 28.07
C LEU A 64 49.26 -12.52 28.95
N ILE A 65 49.08 -11.26 29.26
CA ILE A 65 49.77 -10.64 30.39
C ILE A 65 48.87 -10.94 31.58
N GLU A 66 49.25 -11.98 32.30
CA GLU A 66 48.66 -12.32 33.58
C GLU A 66 49.10 -11.28 34.62
N GLN A 67 48.35 -10.22 34.77
CA GLN A 67 48.45 -9.31 35.90
C GLN A 67 47.39 -9.71 36.92
N GLU A 68 47.84 -10.35 37.99
CA GLU A 68 47.08 -10.53 39.21
C GLU A 68 46.73 -9.16 39.78
N ILE A 69 45.49 -8.75 39.61
CA ILE A 69 44.92 -7.58 40.31
C ILE A 69 44.25 -8.12 41.57
N PRO A 70 44.63 -7.63 42.77
CA PRO A 70 44.02 -8.07 44.02
C PRO A 70 42.52 -7.67 44.02
N GLN A 71 41.68 -8.67 44.12
CA GLN A 71 40.23 -8.54 44.35
C GLN A 71 39.92 -8.06 45.75
N GLN A 72 40.11 -6.79 46.06
CA GLN A 72 39.53 -6.20 47.25
C GLN A 72 39.49 -4.68 47.06
N ILE A 73 38.38 -4.14 46.75
CA ILE A 73 37.76 -2.84 46.99
C ILE A 73 36.80 -2.54 45.83
N LEU A 74 35.67 -3.25 45.78
CA LEU A 74 34.51 -2.85 44.99
C LEU A 74 33.25 -3.30 45.69
N GLN A 75 33.10 -2.84 46.92
CA GLN A 75 31.79 -2.91 47.60
C GLN A 75 31.30 -1.49 47.76
N ASN A 76 30.06 -1.33 47.31
CA ASN A 76 29.18 -0.19 47.59
C ASN A 76 29.46 1.10 46.83
N SER A 77 29.43 1.06 45.50
CA SER A 77 28.81 2.17 44.76
C SER A 77 27.36 1.78 44.52
N THR A 78 26.48 2.18 45.42
CA THR A 78 25.06 2.29 45.12
C THR A 78 24.96 3.33 44.01
N THR A 79 25.14 2.91 42.79
CA THR A 79 24.76 3.72 41.64
C THR A 79 23.28 3.94 41.79
N MET A 80 22.89 5.14 42.23
CA MET A 80 21.58 5.66 41.98
C MET A 80 21.38 5.52 40.46
N GLN A 81 20.72 4.46 40.03
CA GLN A 81 20.20 4.36 38.68
C GLN A 81 19.21 5.52 38.57
N ALA A 82 19.68 6.62 38.01
CA ALA A 82 18.77 7.64 37.52
C ALA A 82 17.79 6.89 36.61
N GLU A 83 16.51 6.89 36.99
CA GLU A 83 15.46 6.33 36.16
C GLU A 83 15.53 7.05 34.80
N THR A 84 16.24 6.47 33.87
CA THR A 84 16.31 6.99 32.51
C THR A 84 14.93 6.72 31.92
N PHE A 85 14.19 7.79 31.68
CA PHE A 85 12.88 7.69 31.05
C PHE A 85 13.03 6.91 29.73
N ASP A 86 12.34 5.77 29.62
CA ASP A 86 12.43 4.91 28.43
C ASP A 86 11.61 5.51 27.28
N TYR A 87 12.24 6.38 26.50
CA TYR A 87 11.65 6.97 25.31
C TYR A 87 11.19 5.92 24.28
N THR A 88 11.70 4.68 24.35
CA THR A 88 11.36 3.61 23.42
C THR A 88 9.91 3.20 23.58
N GLN A 89 9.44 3.08 24.82
CA GLN A 89 8.04 2.77 25.10
C GLN A 89 7.11 3.87 24.63
N LEU A 90 7.47 5.12 24.86
CA LEU A 90 6.70 6.28 24.40
C LEU A 90 6.56 6.28 22.87
N LEU A 91 7.67 6.09 22.15
CA LEU A 91 7.66 6.01 20.68
C LEU A 91 6.81 4.84 20.15
N GLN A 92 6.86 3.69 20.80
CA GLN A 92 6.01 2.55 20.45
C GLN A 92 4.53 2.88 20.63
N ILE A 93 4.14 3.49 21.76
CA ILE A 93 2.76 3.89 21.99
C ILE A 93 2.30 4.87 20.91
N ILE A 94 3.09 5.91 20.61
CA ILE A 94 2.78 6.88 19.55
C ILE A 94 2.59 6.17 18.20
N TYR A 95 3.49 5.24 17.85
CA TYR A 95 3.39 4.47 16.62
C TYR A 95 2.07 3.69 16.53
N PHE A 96 1.71 2.93 17.57
CA PHE A 96 0.47 2.16 17.57
C PHE A 96 -0.78 3.03 17.57
N VAL A 97 -0.76 4.16 18.27
CA VAL A 97 -1.87 5.13 18.27
C VAL A 97 -2.10 5.68 16.86
N ILE A 98 -1.04 6.15 16.19
CA ILE A 98 -1.15 6.68 14.82
C ILE A 98 -1.63 5.59 13.86
N SER A 99 -1.05 4.39 13.90
CA SER A 99 -1.45 3.27 13.06
C SER A 99 -2.90 2.87 13.31
N GLY A 100 -3.34 2.83 14.57
CA GLY A 100 -4.72 2.55 14.94
C GLY A 100 -5.70 3.59 14.40
N ILE A 101 -5.37 4.87 14.50
CA ILE A 101 -6.19 5.96 13.93
C ILE A 101 -6.31 5.81 12.40
N LEU A 102 -5.21 5.48 11.71
CA LEU A 102 -5.23 5.32 10.25
C LEU A 102 -6.07 4.12 9.82
N ILE A 103 -5.97 2.99 10.54
CA ILE A 103 -6.81 1.81 10.30
C ILE A 103 -8.29 2.14 10.57
N ALA A 104 -8.58 2.79 11.69
CA ALA A 104 -9.96 3.19 12.03
C ALA A 104 -10.56 4.12 10.95
N LYS A 105 -9.77 5.07 10.45
CA LYS A 105 -10.17 5.97 9.36
C LYS A 105 -10.43 5.20 8.06
N MET A 106 -9.60 4.21 7.73
CA MET A 106 -9.81 3.34 6.57
C MET A 106 -11.10 2.53 6.70
N LEU A 107 -11.32 1.87 7.86
CA LEU A 107 -12.54 1.10 8.11
C LEU A 107 -13.79 1.97 8.08
N TYR A 108 -13.74 3.16 8.68
CA TYR A 108 -14.84 4.13 8.62
C TYR A 108 -15.16 4.52 7.17
N SER A 109 -14.14 4.74 6.34
CA SER A 109 -14.33 5.05 4.91
C SER A 109 -15.01 3.91 4.16
N ILE A 110 -14.59 2.66 4.40
CA ILE A 110 -15.21 1.46 3.81
C ILE A 110 -16.68 1.34 4.25
N LEU A 111 -16.96 1.49 5.54
CA LEU A 111 -18.32 1.44 6.06
C LEU A 111 -19.20 2.54 5.47
N LYS A 112 -18.67 3.75 5.37
CA LYS A 112 -19.36 4.90 4.75
C LYS A 112 -19.75 4.60 3.31
N ILE A 113 -18.87 4.00 2.51
CA ILE A 113 -19.18 3.60 1.13
C ILE A 113 -20.27 2.52 1.12
N LYS A 114 -20.15 1.48 1.95
CA LYS A 114 -21.15 0.39 2.03
C LYS A 114 -22.52 0.83 2.51
N THR A 115 -22.59 1.90 3.29
CA THR A 115 -23.85 2.45 3.83
C THR A 115 -24.47 3.52 2.93
N LEU A 116 -23.87 3.83 1.78
CA LEU A 116 -24.46 4.74 0.81
C LEU A 116 -25.85 4.24 0.37
N LYS A 117 -26.87 5.05 0.65
CA LYS A 117 -28.25 4.74 0.30
C LYS A 117 -28.53 5.21 -1.12
N GLY A 118 -28.99 4.28 -1.96
CA GLY A 118 -29.36 4.54 -3.33
C GLY A 118 -30.27 3.45 -3.88
N ARG A 119 -30.80 3.65 -5.08
CA ARG A 119 -31.59 2.67 -5.81
C ARG A 119 -30.67 1.56 -6.32
N LYS A 120 -30.87 0.35 -5.85
CA LYS A 120 -30.11 -0.83 -6.30
C LYS A 120 -30.74 -1.37 -7.58
N ILE A 121 -29.92 -1.57 -8.60
CA ILE A 121 -30.30 -2.21 -9.86
C ILE A 121 -29.24 -3.24 -10.25
N ILE A 122 -29.65 -4.21 -11.06
CA ILE A 122 -28.72 -5.12 -11.74
C ILE A 122 -28.68 -4.67 -13.20
N TYR A 123 -27.51 -4.26 -13.66
CA TYR A 123 -27.29 -3.82 -15.04
C TYR A 123 -26.13 -4.61 -15.64
N GLN A 124 -26.37 -5.26 -16.79
CA GLN A 124 -25.39 -6.14 -17.45
C GLN A 124 -24.69 -7.12 -16.48
N ASN A 125 -25.47 -7.77 -15.62
CA ASN A 125 -24.98 -8.74 -14.62
C ASN A 125 -24.04 -8.15 -13.55
N ARG A 126 -24.10 -6.82 -13.31
CA ARG A 126 -23.34 -6.11 -12.28
C ARG A 126 -24.28 -5.42 -11.30
N ASN A 127 -23.86 -5.39 -10.04
CA ASN A 127 -24.57 -4.60 -9.02
C ASN A 127 -24.27 -3.12 -9.21
N VAL A 128 -25.29 -2.32 -9.42
CA VAL A 128 -25.20 -0.87 -9.58
C VAL A 128 -26.07 -0.19 -8.54
N ILE A 129 -25.53 0.83 -7.89
CA ILE A 129 -26.26 1.67 -6.94
C ILE A 129 -26.36 3.08 -7.54
N LEU A 130 -27.58 3.49 -7.82
CA LEU A 130 -27.88 4.84 -8.31
C LEU A 130 -28.12 5.77 -7.14
N LEU A 131 -27.31 6.81 -7.04
CA LEU A 131 -27.35 7.80 -5.97
C LEU A 131 -28.04 9.07 -6.46
N LYS A 132 -28.92 9.62 -5.63
CA LYS A 132 -29.59 10.90 -5.92
C LYS A 132 -28.63 12.09 -5.95
N LYS A 133 -27.53 11.97 -5.17
CA LYS A 133 -26.48 12.98 -5.12
C LYS A 133 -25.65 12.95 -6.39
N GLU A 134 -25.31 14.12 -6.91
CA GLU A 134 -24.35 14.23 -8.00
C GLU A 134 -22.96 13.86 -7.50
N ILE A 135 -22.42 12.77 -8.03
CA ILE A 135 -21.08 12.26 -7.75
C ILE A 135 -20.41 11.85 -9.04
N THR A 136 -19.09 11.87 -9.03
CA THR A 136 -18.30 11.18 -10.05
C THR A 136 -18.54 9.68 -9.95
N PRO A 137 -18.76 8.96 -11.06
CA PRO A 137 -18.81 7.50 -11.06
C PRO A 137 -17.63 6.89 -10.33
N PHE A 138 -17.86 5.83 -9.61
CA PHE A 138 -16.78 5.04 -9.00
C PHE A 138 -17.24 3.61 -8.72
N SER A 139 -16.30 2.70 -8.65
CA SER A 139 -16.53 1.32 -8.28
C SER A 139 -15.83 0.97 -6.96
N PHE A 140 -16.46 0.15 -6.16
CA PHE A 140 -15.87 -0.37 -4.94
C PHE A 140 -16.22 -1.85 -4.77
N LEU A 141 -15.19 -2.69 -4.66
CA LEU A 141 -15.31 -4.16 -4.66
C LEU A 141 -16.12 -4.66 -5.87
N ASN A 142 -17.31 -5.20 -5.63
CA ASN A 142 -18.19 -5.76 -6.65
C ASN A 142 -19.38 -4.86 -7.01
N THR A 143 -19.35 -3.59 -6.66
CA THR A 143 -20.48 -2.67 -6.83
C THR A 143 -20.03 -1.40 -7.53
N ILE A 144 -20.80 -0.96 -8.51
CA ILE A 144 -20.63 0.30 -9.23
C ILE A 144 -21.57 1.34 -8.63
N TYR A 145 -21.08 2.53 -8.37
CA TYR A 145 -21.83 3.65 -7.80
C TYR A 145 -21.92 4.77 -8.83
N LEU A 146 -23.12 5.14 -9.20
CA LEU A 146 -23.40 6.17 -10.21
C LEU A 146 -24.40 7.18 -9.68
N SER A 147 -24.33 8.41 -10.18
CA SER A 147 -25.43 9.37 -10.00
C SER A 147 -26.61 9.01 -10.92
N GLU A 148 -27.84 9.22 -10.45
CA GLU A 148 -29.08 8.99 -11.26
C GLU A 148 -29.06 9.73 -12.60
N LYS A 149 -28.30 10.83 -12.71
CA LYS A 149 -28.13 11.58 -13.97
C LYS A 149 -27.52 10.78 -15.12
N TYR A 150 -26.74 9.75 -14.81
CA TYR A 150 -26.13 8.86 -15.80
C TYR A 150 -27.05 7.70 -16.21
N PHE A 151 -28.23 7.60 -15.59
CA PHE A 151 -29.23 6.59 -15.89
C PHE A 151 -30.45 7.24 -16.57
N LYS A 152 -30.48 7.18 -17.89
CA LYS A 152 -31.56 7.75 -18.72
C LYS A 152 -32.17 6.65 -19.59
N ASP A 153 -33.50 6.67 -19.76
CA ASP A 153 -34.23 5.69 -20.60
C ASP A 153 -33.85 4.24 -20.30
N GLN A 154 -33.70 3.93 -19.01
CA GLN A 154 -33.24 2.61 -18.52
C GLN A 154 -31.84 2.16 -19.00
N LYS A 155 -31.03 3.09 -19.48
CA LYS A 155 -29.68 2.84 -19.93
C LYS A 155 -28.67 3.70 -19.18
N ILE A 156 -27.50 3.14 -18.97
CA ILE A 156 -26.34 3.87 -18.46
C ILE A 156 -25.45 4.21 -19.66
N ASP A 157 -24.76 5.34 -19.59
CA ASP A 157 -23.73 5.66 -20.59
C ASP A 157 -22.73 4.50 -20.69
N GLU A 158 -22.61 3.92 -21.87
CA GLU A 158 -21.86 2.70 -22.10
C GLU A 158 -20.37 2.84 -21.77
N ARG A 159 -19.78 4.01 -22.03
CA ARG A 159 -18.38 4.27 -21.73
C ARG A 159 -18.14 4.32 -20.23
N ILE A 160 -18.98 5.05 -19.51
CA ILE A 160 -18.90 5.21 -18.06
C ILE A 160 -19.09 3.84 -17.38
N PHE A 161 -20.14 3.10 -17.80
CA PHE A 161 -20.40 1.78 -17.24
C PHE A 161 -19.22 0.82 -17.47
N LEU A 162 -18.71 0.79 -18.70
CA LEU A 162 -17.60 -0.09 -19.09
C LEU A 162 -16.33 0.22 -18.31
N HIS A 163 -16.00 1.51 -18.13
CA HIS A 163 -14.86 1.94 -17.32
C HIS A 163 -14.96 1.40 -15.88
N GLU A 164 -16.09 1.62 -15.22
CA GLU A 164 -16.31 1.14 -13.85
C GLU A 164 -16.38 -0.39 -13.78
N GLU A 165 -16.93 -1.05 -14.81
CA GLU A 165 -16.95 -2.52 -14.88
C GLU A 165 -15.54 -3.10 -14.91
N ILE A 166 -14.60 -2.45 -15.60
CA ILE A 166 -13.22 -2.90 -15.68
C ILE A 166 -12.58 -2.85 -14.30
N HIS A 167 -12.77 -1.77 -13.53
CA HIS A 167 -12.28 -1.69 -12.15
C HIS A 167 -12.81 -2.84 -11.29
N VAL A 168 -14.10 -3.16 -11.40
CA VAL A 168 -14.70 -4.30 -10.70
C VAL A 168 -14.10 -5.63 -11.16
N LYS A 169 -14.01 -5.84 -12.48
CA LYS A 169 -13.50 -7.08 -13.07
C LYS A 169 -12.05 -7.35 -12.71
N GLN A 170 -11.22 -6.31 -12.76
CA GLN A 170 -9.80 -6.40 -12.43
C GLN A 170 -9.53 -6.30 -10.92
N LYS A 171 -10.57 -6.10 -10.10
CA LYS A 171 -10.47 -6.03 -8.63
C LYS A 171 -9.52 -4.93 -8.11
N HIS A 172 -9.47 -3.79 -8.78
CA HIS A 172 -8.59 -2.68 -8.42
C HIS A 172 -8.76 -2.20 -6.98
N SER A 173 -9.97 -2.32 -6.42
CA SER A 173 -10.23 -1.98 -5.02
C SER A 173 -9.35 -2.77 -4.03
N PHE A 174 -9.00 -4.02 -4.34
CA PHE A 174 -8.15 -4.83 -3.45
C PHE A 174 -6.72 -4.32 -3.42
N ASP A 175 -6.18 -3.88 -4.57
CA ASP A 175 -4.83 -3.33 -4.65
C ASP A 175 -4.72 -2.05 -3.82
N VAL A 176 -5.74 -1.17 -3.96
CA VAL A 176 -5.79 0.09 -3.19
C VAL A 176 -5.93 -0.20 -1.70
N LEU A 177 -6.80 -1.16 -1.31
CA LEU A 177 -6.95 -1.55 0.09
C LEU A 177 -5.66 -2.14 0.68
N LEU A 178 -4.94 -2.96 -0.09
CA LEU A 178 -3.64 -3.50 0.32
C LEU A 178 -2.65 -2.36 0.63
N ILE A 179 -2.54 -1.40 -0.28
CA ILE A 179 -1.64 -0.25 -0.09
C ILE A 179 -2.08 0.60 1.12
N GLU A 180 -3.39 0.79 1.34
CA GLU A 180 -3.89 1.53 2.51
C GLU A 180 -3.55 0.80 3.82
N VAL A 181 -3.63 -0.53 3.87
CA VAL A 181 -3.19 -1.32 5.02
C VAL A 181 -1.70 -1.15 5.25
N VAL A 182 -0.87 -1.35 4.23
CA VAL A 182 0.58 -1.17 4.34
C VAL A 182 0.92 0.26 4.78
N LYS A 183 0.25 1.27 4.23
CA LYS A 183 0.41 2.67 4.63
C LYS A 183 0.07 2.92 6.10
N ALA A 184 -0.97 2.27 6.63
CA ALA A 184 -1.34 2.43 8.04
C ALA A 184 -0.23 1.95 8.99
N PHE A 185 0.49 0.89 8.63
CA PHE A 185 1.64 0.40 9.41
C PHE A 185 2.97 1.09 9.06
N SER A 186 3.06 1.72 7.90
CA SER A 186 4.30 2.34 7.40
C SER A 186 4.11 3.83 7.12
N TRP A 187 3.29 4.48 7.92
CA TRP A 187 2.93 5.89 7.74
C TRP A 187 4.15 6.83 7.71
N PHE A 188 5.25 6.43 8.34
CA PHE A 188 6.53 7.13 8.34
C PHE A 188 7.31 7.00 7.01
N ASN A 189 6.94 6.07 6.13
CA ASN A 189 7.61 5.86 4.85
C ASN A 189 6.99 6.78 3.78
N PRO A 190 7.73 7.78 3.25
CA PRO A 190 7.19 8.68 2.24
C PRO A 190 6.87 7.97 0.92
N PHE A 191 7.60 6.91 0.57
CA PHE A 191 7.44 6.23 -0.71
C PHE A 191 6.10 5.49 -0.83
N ILE A 192 5.46 5.08 0.28
CA ILE A 192 4.15 4.40 0.22
C ILE A 192 3.04 5.32 -0.33
N TYR A 193 3.14 6.63 -0.12
CA TYR A 193 2.20 7.59 -0.66
C TYR A 193 2.36 7.73 -2.18
N PHE A 194 3.59 7.71 -2.68
CA PHE A 194 3.88 7.69 -4.11
C PHE A 194 3.42 6.39 -4.76
N TYR A 195 3.65 5.23 -4.11
CA TYR A 195 3.14 3.94 -4.55
C TYR A 195 1.63 3.96 -4.77
N LYS A 196 0.88 4.52 -3.81
CA LYS A 196 -0.56 4.65 -3.94
C LYS A 196 -0.96 5.46 -5.18
N ASN A 197 -0.35 6.61 -5.38
CA ASN A 197 -0.67 7.48 -6.51
C ASN A 197 -0.35 6.81 -7.85
N VAL A 198 0.82 6.19 -7.95
CA VAL A 198 1.24 5.47 -9.17
C VAL A 198 0.30 4.30 -9.46
N MET A 199 -0.09 3.53 -8.44
CA MET A 199 -1.03 2.41 -8.60
C MET A 199 -2.39 2.88 -9.09
N ILE A 200 -2.95 3.93 -8.50
CA ILE A 200 -4.23 4.51 -8.94
C ILE A 200 -4.11 4.98 -10.39
N THR A 201 -3.09 5.72 -10.73
CA THR A 201 -2.87 6.20 -12.11
C THR A 201 -2.75 5.04 -13.11
N ASN A 202 -2.05 3.98 -12.74
CA ASN A 202 -1.94 2.79 -13.59
C ASN A 202 -3.29 2.07 -13.76
N HIS A 203 -4.14 2.04 -12.72
CA HIS A 203 -5.49 1.49 -12.81
C HIS A 203 -6.39 2.30 -13.77
N GLU A 204 -6.30 3.64 -13.72
CA GLU A 204 -7.04 4.50 -14.64
C GLU A 204 -6.62 4.25 -16.10
N PHE A 205 -5.32 4.18 -16.36
CA PHE A 205 -4.82 3.87 -17.70
C PHE A 205 -5.23 2.50 -18.19
N LEU A 206 -5.22 1.48 -17.32
CA LEU A 206 -5.72 0.14 -17.64
C LEU A 206 -7.22 0.15 -18.00
N ALA A 207 -8.02 0.87 -17.22
CA ALA A 207 -9.46 0.96 -17.48
C ALA A 207 -9.72 1.68 -18.81
N ASP A 208 -9.05 2.79 -19.06
CA ASP A 208 -9.20 3.58 -20.29
C ASP A 208 -8.75 2.80 -21.52
N GLU A 209 -7.62 2.09 -21.46
CA GLU A 209 -7.12 1.27 -22.56
C GLU A 209 -8.14 0.18 -22.94
N GLU A 210 -8.66 -0.56 -21.95
CA GLU A 210 -9.67 -1.59 -22.19
C GLU A 210 -10.98 -1.01 -22.75
N VAL A 211 -11.42 0.16 -22.28
CA VAL A 211 -12.61 0.85 -22.84
C VAL A 211 -12.38 1.15 -24.32
N ILE A 212 -11.23 1.70 -24.69
CA ILE A 212 -10.90 2.00 -26.07
C ILE A 212 -10.93 0.76 -26.96
N ILE A 213 -10.32 -0.34 -26.50
CA ILE A 213 -10.28 -1.61 -27.22
C ILE A 213 -11.69 -2.16 -27.43
N LYS A 214 -12.50 -2.27 -26.38
CA LYS A 214 -13.87 -2.79 -26.45
C LYS A 214 -14.77 -1.93 -27.33
N MET A 215 -14.68 -0.61 -27.23
CA MET A 215 -15.46 0.31 -28.05
C MET A 215 -15.12 0.21 -29.54
N LYS A 216 -13.84 0.00 -29.87
CA LYS A 216 -13.42 -0.27 -31.26
C LYS A 216 -14.01 -1.58 -31.77
N THR A 217 -13.91 -2.66 -30.99
CA THR A 217 -14.45 -3.98 -31.35
C THR A 217 -15.96 -3.92 -31.59
N LEU A 218 -16.72 -3.26 -30.72
CA LEU A 218 -18.17 -3.10 -30.88
C LEU A 218 -18.55 -2.33 -32.15
N LYS A 219 -17.77 -1.32 -32.52
CA LYS A 219 -17.97 -0.57 -33.79
C LYS A 219 -17.72 -1.47 -35.02
N THR A 220 -16.69 -2.30 -34.97
CA THR A 220 -16.35 -3.20 -36.09
C THR A 220 -17.40 -4.31 -36.30
N ILE A 221 -18.03 -4.80 -35.25
CA ILE A 221 -19.09 -5.83 -35.33
C ILE A 221 -20.41 -5.24 -35.84
N ARG A 222 -20.62 -3.93 -35.65
CA ARG A 222 -21.89 -3.23 -35.99
C ARG A 222 -21.94 -2.72 -37.43
N ASN A 223 -20.78 -2.64 -38.09
CA ASN A 223 -20.66 -2.31 -39.53
C ASN A 223 -20.59 -3.58 -40.37
#